data_a5e6952403c6ee9446491fc81507a14f
#
_entry.id   a5e6952403c6ee9446491fc81507a14f
#
_cell.length_a   1.000
_cell.length_b   1.000
_cell.length_c   1.000
_cell.angle_alpha   90.00
_cell.angle_beta   90.00
_cell.angle_gamma   90.00
#
_symmetry.space_group_name_H-M   'P 1'
#
loop_
_entity.id
_entity.type
_entity.pdbx_description
1 polymer ?
#
loop_
_entity_poly.entity_id
_entity_poly.type
_entity_poly.pdbx_seq_one_letter_code
_entity_poly.pdbx_strand_id
1 'polypeptide(L)'
;KLIEENRLEEAADLCHETNAFPEICGRICPQEKLCEGACTLNTGYEAVTIGQVEKYISDTALEQGWKPKKYSEKQTKFHVSIIGAGPAGLACAETLIRRGINCTVYDKYSEIGGLLTYGIPEFKLEKKVVLKRREILEELGVKFVLNCWVDDKKIKEIETASDAIFLGLGTYESIKGKYKGFDKDGVTEALPYLIKNTNYLMTDSDFEELNFEGQKVVVLGGGDTAMDCVRTAIRQGAKSVKCIYRRSKEHMPGSSKEVKHAEEEGVEFIFNTQPIEVEGNGSVKKLKIVTTKYDENKKLLVEQIGSEKLIDVDRLIVAFGYSASPQDFFINKGVEIDKDGLVKLDRNEYKYQTSNEKFFAGGDMIMGSSLAVYAIAHGRDAAKEIINYLKSN
;
A
#
# COMPACT_ATOMS: atom_id res chain seq x y z
N LYS A 1 23.32 18.62 -7.61
CA LYS A 1 24.32 19.60 -7.11
C LYS A 1 24.92 19.16 -5.78
N LEU A 2 24.14 19.02 -4.69
CA LEU A 2 24.70 18.61 -3.38
C LEU A 2 25.47 17.30 -3.43
N ILE A 3 25.01 16.32 -4.20
CA ILE A 3 25.72 15.03 -4.38
C ILE A 3 27.03 15.23 -5.16
N GLU A 4 27.03 16.05 -6.20
CA GLU A 4 28.22 16.41 -6.96
C GLU A 4 29.28 17.10 -6.08
N GLU A 5 28.82 17.87 -5.11
CA GLU A 5 29.67 18.58 -4.13
C GLU A 5 30.03 17.70 -2.91
N ASN A 6 29.70 16.40 -2.89
CA ASN A 6 29.88 15.48 -1.76
C ASN A 6 29.22 15.93 -0.43
N ARG A 7 28.13 16.67 -0.51
CA ARG A 7 27.35 17.19 0.62
C ARG A 7 26.15 16.28 0.88
N LEU A 8 26.41 15.02 1.23
CA LEU A 8 25.38 13.98 1.31
C LEU A 8 24.36 14.25 2.43
N GLU A 9 24.80 14.68 3.62
CA GLU A 9 23.88 14.97 4.74
C GLU A 9 22.89 16.08 4.40
N GLU A 10 23.37 17.14 3.74
CA GLU A 10 22.51 18.23 3.30
C GLU A 10 21.54 17.79 2.19
N ALA A 11 21.97 16.88 1.31
CA ALA A 11 21.09 16.29 0.32
C ALA A 11 20.00 15.45 0.99
N ALA A 12 20.33 14.68 2.04
CA ALA A 12 19.38 13.91 2.82
C ALA A 12 18.40 14.81 3.58
N ASP A 13 18.89 15.88 4.22
CA ASP A 13 18.04 16.88 4.86
C ASP A 13 17.01 17.44 3.85
N LEU A 14 17.47 17.85 2.66
CA LEU A 14 16.62 18.42 1.62
C LEU A 14 15.58 17.41 1.08
N CYS A 15 15.96 16.17 0.84
CA CYS A 15 15.02 15.11 0.42
C CYS A 15 13.91 14.91 1.46
N HIS A 16 14.26 14.92 2.74
CA HIS A 16 13.32 14.69 3.83
C HIS A 16 12.50 15.93 4.25
N GLU A 17 12.70 17.08 3.64
CA GLU A 17 11.81 18.24 3.84
C GLU A 17 10.45 18.04 3.18
N THR A 18 10.42 17.42 2.01
CA THR A 18 9.22 17.27 1.19
C THR A 18 8.64 15.86 1.21
N ASN A 19 9.46 14.84 1.44
CA ASN A 19 9.06 13.44 1.51
C ASN A 19 9.59 12.81 2.80
N ALA A 20 8.70 12.26 3.63
CA ALA A 20 9.14 11.62 4.89
C ALA A 20 9.95 10.33 4.66
N PHE A 21 9.70 9.60 3.55
CA PHE A 21 10.29 8.29 3.28
C PHE A 21 10.82 8.17 1.84
N PRO A 22 11.83 8.98 1.45
CA PRO A 22 12.38 8.95 0.09
C PRO A 22 13.03 7.61 -0.25
N GLU A 23 13.62 6.89 0.72
CA GLU A 23 14.15 5.54 0.55
C GLU A 23 13.08 4.52 0.12
N ILE A 24 11.84 4.68 0.58
CA ILE A 24 10.71 3.85 0.20
C ILE A 24 10.16 4.30 -1.16
N CYS A 25 9.86 5.59 -1.32
CA CYS A 25 9.31 6.15 -2.55
C CYS A 25 10.24 5.90 -3.75
N GLY A 26 11.54 6.05 -3.59
CA GLY A 26 12.53 5.78 -4.62
C GLY A 26 12.56 4.32 -5.10
N ARG A 27 12.02 3.37 -4.32
CA ARG A 27 11.91 1.95 -4.68
C ARG A 27 10.58 1.59 -5.35
N ILE A 28 9.46 2.07 -4.81
CA ILE A 28 8.13 1.51 -5.14
C ILE A 28 7.21 2.43 -5.93
N CYS A 29 7.51 3.72 -6.03
CA CYS A 29 6.67 4.64 -6.81
C CYS A 29 6.75 4.32 -8.31
N PRO A 30 5.65 4.44 -9.06
CA PRO A 30 5.64 4.41 -10.52
C PRO A 30 6.23 5.74 -11.05
N GLN A 31 7.56 5.83 -11.06
CA GLN A 31 8.32 7.06 -11.29
C GLN A 31 8.03 7.66 -12.67
N GLU A 32 7.78 6.80 -13.67
CA GLU A 32 7.39 7.18 -15.03
C GLU A 32 6.06 7.95 -15.10
N LYS A 33 5.18 7.77 -14.09
CA LYS A 33 3.90 8.49 -13.97
C LYS A 33 3.97 9.67 -13.00
N LEU A 34 5.06 9.81 -12.25
CA LEU A 34 5.23 10.81 -11.20
C LEU A 34 6.45 11.71 -11.49
N CYS A 35 7.51 11.60 -10.70
CA CYS A 35 8.66 12.52 -10.75
C CYS A 35 9.41 12.48 -12.08
N GLU A 36 9.67 11.29 -12.64
CA GLU A 36 10.36 11.15 -13.93
C GLU A 36 9.44 11.55 -15.10
N GLY A 37 8.15 11.19 -15.01
CA GLY A 37 7.15 11.63 -16.02
C GLY A 37 6.96 13.13 -16.06
N ALA A 38 7.10 13.82 -14.92
CA ALA A 38 7.01 15.28 -14.82
C ALA A 38 8.35 16.01 -15.03
N CYS A 39 9.43 15.29 -15.27
CA CYS A 39 10.76 15.88 -15.47
C CYS A 39 10.78 16.73 -16.74
N THR A 40 11.24 17.97 -16.62
CA THR A 40 11.31 18.92 -17.77
C THR A 40 12.27 18.47 -18.87
N LEU A 41 13.27 17.64 -18.53
CA LEU A 41 14.17 17.05 -19.52
C LEU A 41 13.51 15.96 -20.36
N ASN A 42 12.40 15.39 -19.91
CA ASN A 42 11.67 14.34 -20.63
C ASN A 42 11.05 14.80 -21.97
N THR A 43 11.10 16.09 -22.27
CA THR A 43 10.56 16.70 -23.51
C THR A 43 11.59 16.87 -24.63
N GLY A 44 12.64 16.09 -24.67
CA GLY A 44 13.68 16.17 -25.72
C GLY A 44 14.97 15.46 -25.35
N TYR A 45 15.06 15.03 -24.12
CA TYR A 45 16.14 14.23 -23.55
C TYR A 45 15.54 13.08 -22.74
N GLU A 46 16.35 12.31 -22.07
CA GLU A 46 15.89 11.34 -21.09
C GLU A 46 15.60 12.02 -19.76
N ALA A 47 14.54 11.56 -19.07
CA ALA A 47 14.21 12.03 -17.72
C ALA A 47 15.36 11.74 -16.75
N VAL A 48 15.60 12.64 -15.81
CA VAL A 48 16.50 12.34 -14.69
C VAL A 48 15.87 11.21 -13.85
N THR A 49 16.66 10.19 -13.51
CA THR A 49 16.25 9.07 -12.66
C THR A 49 16.08 9.51 -11.20
N ILE A 50 15.13 10.41 -10.96
CA ILE A 50 14.94 11.12 -9.68
C ILE A 50 14.75 10.12 -8.54
N GLY A 51 13.94 9.07 -8.73
CA GLY A 51 13.70 8.07 -7.70
C GLY A 51 14.97 7.29 -7.32
N GLN A 52 15.86 7.00 -8.28
CA GLN A 52 17.14 6.34 -7.98
C GLN A 52 18.10 7.29 -7.26
N VAL A 53 18.06 8.58 -7.59
CA VAL A 53 18.85 9.59 -6.87
C VAL A 53 18.36 9.74 -5.42
N GLU A 54 17.05 9.82 -5.19
CA GLU A 54 16.47 9.86 -3.84
C GLU A 54 16.83 8.61 -3.02
N LYS A 55 16.71 7.42 -3.65
CA LYS A 55 17.10 6.15 -3.05
C LYS A 55 18.58 6.18 -2.64
N TYR A 56 19.46 6.55 -3.55
CA TYR A 56 20.91 6.61 -3.28
C TYR A 56 21.24 7.55 -2.12
N ILE A 57 20.69 8.77 -2.13
CA ILE A 57 20.90 9.76 -1.08
C ILE A 57 20.47 9.19 0.27
N SER A 58 19.25 8.66 0.34
CA SER A 58 18.67 8.21 1.60
C SER A 58 19.37 6.96 2.12
N ASP A 59 19.59 5.95 1.30
CA ASP A 59 20.27 4.72 1.70
C ASP A 59 21.67 5.04 2.24
N THR A 60 22.47 5.78 1.46
CA THR A 60 23.85 6.08 1.83
C THR A 60 23.93 6.95 3.09
N ALA A 61 23.06 7.95 3.22
CA ALA A 61 23.02 8.80 4.42
C ALA A 61 22.62 8.01 5.68
N LEU A 62 21.59 7.14 5.57
CA LEU A 62 21.15 6.29 6.67
C LEU A 62 22.22 5.26 7.09
N GLU A 63 22.96 4.68 6.11
CA GLU A 63 24.09 3.78 6.37
C GLU A 63 25.24 4.50 7.09
N GLN A 64 25.44 5.78 6.80
CA GLN A 64 26.45 6.61 7.48
C GLN A 64 25.97 7.19 8.83
N GLY A 65 24.77 6.82 9.29
CA GLY A 65 24.23 7.21 10.59
C GLY A 65 23.48 8.55 10.59
N TRP A 66 23.24 9.15 9.42
CA TRP A 66 22.35 10.31 9.33
C TRP A 66 20.93 9.97 9.79
N LYS A 67 20.27 10.92 10.44
CA LYS A 67 18.88 10.80 10.92
C LYS A 67 18.15 12.11 10.72
N PRO A 68 16.81 12.06 10.48
CA PRO A 68 15.99 13.26 10.41
C PRO A 68 16.10 14.10 11.69
N LYS A 69 16.41 15.37 11.55
CA LYS A 69 16.59 16.29 12.68
C LYS A 69 15.26 16.64 13.34
N LYS A 70 15.25 16.78 14.66
CA LYS A 70 14.13 17.39 15.38
C LYS A 70 14.08 18.88 15.10
N TYR A 71 12.88 19.40 14.90
CA TYR A 71 12.66 20.86 14.79
C TYR A 71 12.47 21.53 16.16
N SER A 72 12.20 20.75 17.20
CA SER A 72 12.06 21.21 18.57
C SER A 72 12.64 20.19 19.54
N GLU A 73 13.56 20.64 20.40
CA GLU A 73 14.06 19.85 21.54
C GLU A 73 13.08 19.86 22.73
N LYS A 74 12.18 20.84 22.79
CA LYS A 74 11.17 20.91 23.85
C LYS A 74 9.98 20.07 23.48
N GLN A 75 9.70 19.06 24.31
CA GLN A 75 8.46 18.30 24.22
C GLN A 75 7.30 19.15 24.75
N THR A 76 6.18 19.08 24.05
CA THR A 76 4.92 19.67 24.52
C THR A 76 4.23 18.72 25.51
N LYS A 77 3.20 19.22 26.19
CA LYS A 77 2.33 18.38 27.03
C LYS A 77 1.37 17.48 26.22
N PHE A 78 1.24 17.74 24.93
CA PHE A 78 0.27 17.07 24.07
C PHE A 78 0.69 15.65 23.71
N HIS A 79 -0.32 14.78 23.59
CA HIS A 79 -0.18 13.41 23.16
C HIS A 79 -1.15 13.08 22.03
N VAL A 80 -0.64 12.53 20.92
CA VAL A 80 -1.44 12.11 19.77
C VAL A 80 -1.35 10.60 19.62
N SER A 81 -2.50 9.93 19.56
CA SER A 81 -2.55 8.52 19.20
C SER A 81 -2.79 8.35 17.71
N ILE A 82 -2.08 7.40 17.11
CA ILE A 82 -2.14 7.08 15.69
C ILE A 82 -2.59 5.64 15.55
N ILE A 83 -3.67 5.39 14.83
CA ILE A 83 -4.21 4.06 14.60
C ILE A 83 -3.90 3.63 13.17
N GLY A 84 -3.00 2.65 13.05
CA GLY A 84 -2.40 2.17 11.81
C GLY A 84 -0.96 2.63 11.62
N ALA A 85 -0.02 1.68 11.62
CA ALA A 85 1.41 1.89 11.37
C ALA A 85 1.76 1.78 9.87
N GLY A 86 0.81 2.03 8.98
CA GLY A 86 1.06 2.15 7.54
C GLY A 86 1.74 3.47 7.17
N PRO A 87 2.01 3.71 5.87
CA PRO A 87 2.76 4.89 5.41
C PRO A 87 2.15 6.22 5.89
N ALA A 88 0.82 6.34 5.95
CA ALA A 88 0.17 7.55 6.46
C ALA A 88 0.42 7.76 7.96
N GLY A 89 0.23 6.71 8.77
CA GLY A 89 0.45 6.79 10.22
C GLY A 89 1.90 7.06 10.59
N LEU A 90 2.84 6.40 9.91
CA LEU A 90 4.27 6.62 10.14
C LEU A 90 4.72 8.03 9.76
N ALA A 91 4.23 8.58 8.65
CA ALA A 91 4.54 9.95 8.25
C ALA A 91 3.91 10.99 9.19
N CYS A 92 2.72 10.71 9.72
CA CYS A 92 2.09 11.50 10.77
C CYS A 92 2.95 11.48 12.05
N ALA A 93 3.36 10.29 12.50
CA ALA A 93 4.19 10.11 13.69
C ALA A 93 5.53 10.86 13.59
N GLU A 94 6.25 10.72 12.46
CA GLU A 94 7.51 11.42 12.23
C GLU A 94 7.31 12.94 12.29
N THR A 95 6.27 13.43 11.62
CA THR A 95 6.00 14.88 11.57
C THR A 95 5.68 15.45 12.94
N LEU A 96 4.93 14.75 13.76
CA LEU A 96 4.57 15.14 15.13
C LEU A 96 5.79 15.12 16.07
N ILE A 97 6.50 13.98 16.11
CA ILE A 97 7.60 13.80 17.05
C ILE A 97 8.77 14.77 16.77
N ARG A 98 9.07 15.05 15.50
CA ARG A 98 10.08 16.05 15.13
C ARG A 98 9.73 17.47 15.59
N ARG A 99 8.43 17.75 15.85
CA ARG A 99 7.93 19.03 16.37
C ARG A 99 7.66 19.01 17.88
N GLY A 100 8.12 17.97 18.57
CA GLY A 100 8.04 17.87 20.04
C GLY A 100 6.67 17.42 20.56
N ILE A 101 5.80 16.84 19.71
CA ILE A 101 4.54 16.27 20.14
C ILE A 101 4.70 14.75 20.31
N ASN A 102 4.42 14.28 21.53
CA ASN A 102 4.48 12.84 21.81
C ASN A 102 3.40 12.09 21.06
N CYS A 103 3.75 10.93 20.53
CA CYS A 103 2.79 10.08 19.86
C CYS A 103 2.99 8.60 20.15
N THR A 104 1.86 7.86 20.12
CA THR A 104 1.84 6.41 20.20
C THR A 104 1.12 5.85 18.98
N VAL A 105 1.76 4.92 18.30
CA VAL A 105 1.23 4.26 17.10
C VAL A 105 0.74 2.87 17.47
N TYR A 106 -0.52 2.57 17.16
CA TYR A 106 -1.16 1.28 17.39
C TYR A 106 -1.34 0.55 16.06
N ASP A 107 -0.98 -0.73 16.01
CA ASP A 107 -1.22 -1.56 14.82
C ASP A 107 -1.56 -3.00 15.20
N LYS A 108 -2.42 -3.62 14.39
CA LYS A 108 -2.82 -5.02 14.55
C LYS A 108 -1.72 -6.02 14.24
N TYR A 109 -0.76 -5.63 13.40
CA TYR A 109 0.35 -6.48 13.00
C TYR A 109 1.50 -6.45 14.01
N SER A 110 2.39 -7.44 13.89
CA SER A 110 3.57 -7.57 14.75
C SER A 110 4.71 -6.61 14.34
N GLU A 111 4.60 -5.98 13.17
CA GLU A 111 5.61 -5.06 12.67
C GLU A 111 4.94 -3.84 11.99
N ILE A 112 5.68 -2.72 11.92
CA ILE A 112 5.25 -1.49 11.26
C ILE A 112 5.25 -1.62 9.73
N GLY A 113 4.73 -0.61 9.05
CA GLY A 113 4.76 -0.47 7.59
C GLY A 113 3.41 -0.75 6.92
N GLY A 114 2.49 -1.48 7.60
CA GLY A 114 1.23 -1.86 6.97
C GLY A 114 1.49 -2.60 5.65
N LEU A 115 0.90 -2.16 4.53
CA LEU A 115 1.12 -2.80 3.23
C LEU A 115 2.53 -2.63 2.67
N LEU A 116 3.35 -1.69 3.13
CA LEU A 116 4.78 -1.64 2.77
C LEU A 116 5.51 -2.91 3.23
N THR A 117 5.16 -3.41 4.40
CA THR A 117 5.73 -4.64 4.96
C THR A 117 4.99 -5.86 4.46
N TYR A 118 3.68 -5.90 4.59
CA TYR A 118 2.90 -7.12 4.42
C TYR A 118 2.32 -7.31 3.01
N GLY A 119 2.12 -6.23 2.25
CA GLY A 119 1.52 -6.27 0.92
C GLY A 119 2.52 -6.24 -0.23
N ILE A 120 3.62 -5.49 -0.08
CA ILE A 120 4.66 -5.37 -1.12
C ILE A 120 5.70 -6.49 -0.91
N PRO A 121 6.02 -7.29 -1.94
CA PRO A 121 7.02 -8.35 -1.83
C PRO A 121 8.44 -7.83 -1.53
N GLU A 122 9.26 -8.67 -0.87
CA GLU A 122 10.66 -8.41 -0.50
C GLU A 122 11.52 -7.99 -1.70
N PHE A 123 11.30 -8.57 -2.87
CA PHE A 123 12.07 -8.27 -4.08
C PHE A 123 11.79 -6.86 -4.67
N LYS A 124 10.76 -6.17 -4.18
CA LYS A 124 10.44 -4.76 -4.54
C LYS A 124 10.81 -3.80 -3.43
N LEU A 125 10.59 -4.19 -2.18
CA LEU A 125 10.89 -3.39 -1.00
C LEU A 125 11.45 -4.30 0.10
N GLU A 126 12.75 -4.23 0.28
CA GLU A 126 13.46 -4.99 1.32
C GLU A 126 12.94 -4.60 2.71
N LYS A 127 12.51 -5.57 3.50
CA LYS A 127 11.89 -5.30 4.82
C LYS A 127 12.84 -4.58 5.76
N LYS A 128 14.16 -4.81 5.63
CA LYS A 128 15.19 -4.07 6.37
C LYS A 128 15.08 -2.54 6.22
N VAL A 129 14.60 -2.05 5.07
CA VAL A 129 14.40 -0.61 4.83
C VAL A 129 13.28 -0.07 5.71
N VAL A 130 12.17 -0.80 5.82
CA VAL A 130 11.03 -0.43 6.68
C VAL A 130 11.42 -0.58 8.16
N LEU A 131 12.12 -1.65 8.53
CA LEU A 131 12.62 -1.88 9.89
C LEU A 131 13.60 -0.78 10.32
N LYS A 132 14.47 -0.33 9.43
CA LYS A 132 15.37 0.80 9.71
C LYS A 132 14.59 2.09 10.03
N ARG A 133 13.46 2.31 9.36
CA ARG A 133 12.56 3.43 9.68
C ARG A 133 11.95 3.29 11.07
N ARG A 134 11.63 2.07 11.51
CA ARG A 134 11.18 1.80 12.89
C ARG A 134 12.22 2.25 13.91
N GLU A 135 13.46 1.80 13.75
CA GLU A 135 14.56 2.19 14.65
C GLU A 135 14.69 3.71 14.78
N ILE A 136 14.66 4.41 13.64
CA ILE A 136 14.74 5.88 13.61
C ILE A 136 13.58 6.52 14.36
N LEU A 137 12.36 6.06 14.16
CA LEU A 137 11.18 6.63 14.82
C LEU A 137 11.16 6.35 16.32
N GLU A 138 11.60 5.16 16.75
CA GLU A 138 11.75 4.81 18.16
C GLU A 138 12.83 5.67 18.84
N GLU A 139 13.97 5.90 18.20
CA GLU A 139 15.01 6.80 18.67
C GLU A 139 14.56 8.26 18.75
N LEU A 140 13.69 8.70 17.85
CA LEU A 140 13.06 10.01 17.92
C LEU A 140 12.05 10.13 19.07
N GLY A 141 11.60 9.00 19.63
CA GLY A 141 10.70 8.92 20.76
C GLY A 141 9.27 8.50 20.43
N VAL A 142 9.00 8.01 19.23
CA VAL A 142 7.70 7.40 18.87
C VAL A 142 7.53 6.08 19.63
N LYS A 143 6.37 5.87 20.23
CA LYS A 143 6.02 4.60 20.89
C LYS A 143 5.17 3.75 19.94
N PHE A 144 5.51 2.46 19.83
CA PHE A 144 4.71 1.49 19.07
C PHE A 144 4.03 0.50 20.01
N VAL A 145 2.74 0.25 19.77
CA VAL A 145 1.92 -0.78 20.41
C VAL A 145 1.41 -1.69 19.30
N LEU A 146 2.22 -2.68 18.97
CA LEU A 146 1.97 -3.66 17.92
C LEU A 146 1.17 -4.85 18.46
N ASN A 147 0.67 -5.73 17.55
CA ASN A 147 -0.27 -6.82 17.89
C ASN A 147 -1.50 -6.30 18.64
N CYS A 148 -1.92 -5.07 18.34
CA CYS A 148 -3.02 -4.39 19.03
C CYS A 148 -4.17 -4.11 18.06
N TRP A 149 -5.21 -4.94 18.14
CA TRP A 149 -6.47 -4.64 17.46
C TRP A 149 -7.23 -3.55 18.23
N VAL A 150 -7.57 -2.46 17.55
CA VAL A 150 -8.33 -1.36 18.15
C VAL A 150 -9.82 -1.61 17.91
N ASP A 151 -10.49 -2.10 18.93
CA ASP A 151 -11.94 -2.30 19.01
C ASP A 151 -12.64 -1.14 19.76
N ASP A 152 -13.94 -1.26 19.97
CA ASP A 152 -14.76 -0.29 20.72
C ASP A 152 -14.28 -0.03 22.16
N LYS A 153 -13.69 -1.01 22.80
CA LYS A 153 -13.13 -0.86 24.14
C LYS A 153 -11.81 -0.12 24.09
N LYS A 154 -10.93 -0.56 23.18
CA LYS A 154 -9.60 -0.01 23.07
C LYS A 154 -9.62 1.45 22.59
N ILE A 155 -10.52 1.81 21.66
CA ILE A 155 -10.63 3.20 21.20
C ILE A 155 -11.07 4.16 22.32
N LYS A 156 -11.89 3.72 23.29
CA LYS A 156 -12.27 4.54 24.45
C LYS A 156 -11.08 4.84 25.36
N GLU A 157 -10.22 3.83 25.58
CA GLU A 157 -8.99 3.99 26.34
C GLU A 157 -8.04 4.98 25.65
N ILE A 158 -7.84 4.81 24.34
CA ILE A 158 -6.99 5.66 23.49
C ILE A 158 -7.51 7.11 23.49
N GLU A 159 -8.80 7.30 23.30
CA GLU A 159 -9.42 8.63 23.24
C GLU A 159 -9.26 9.41 24.57
N THR A 160 -9.37 8.70 25.70
CA THR A 160 -9.19 9.32 27.03
C THR A 160 -7.74 9.75 27.26
N ALA A 161 -6.78 9.03 26.70
CA ALA A 161 -5.35 9.25 26.88
C ALA A 161 -4.73 10.20 25.84
N SER A 162 -5.51 10.72 24.90
CA SER A 162 -5.00 11.48 23.75
C SER A 162 -5.66 12.84 23.63
N ASP A 163 -4.92 13.83 23.15
CA ASP A 163 -5.44 15.16 22.81
C ASP A 163 -6.02 15.19 21.39
N ALA A 164 -5.48 14.35 20.47
CA ALA A 164 -6.01 14.12 19.13
C ALA A 164 -5.70 12.67 18.70
N ILE A 165 -6.44 12.17 17.70
CA ILE A 165 -6.29 10.82 17.16
C ILE A 165 -6.19 10.91 15.64
N PHE A 166 -5.18 10.25 15.07
CA PHE A 166 -5.04 10.08 13.62
C PHE A 166 -5.43 8.65 13.22
N LEU A 167 -6.30 8.53 12.22
CA LEU A 167 -6.73 7.28 11.62
C LEU A 167 -5.97 7.07 10.29
N GLY A 168 -5.17 6.02 10.23
CA GLY A 168 -4.38 5.63 9.04
C GLY A 168 -4.53 4.14 8.71
N LEU A 169 -5.76 3.61 8.77
CA LEU A 169 -6.06 2.17 8.73
C LEU A 169 -5.99 1.56 7.32
N GLY A 170 -5.91 2.38 6.26
CA GLY A 170 -5.86 1.93 4.87
C GLY A 170 -7.16 1.29 4.36
N THR A 171 -7.04 0.45 3.31
CA THR A 171 -8.12 -0.30 2.69
C THR A 171 -7.71 -1.77 2.57
N TYR A 172 -8.50 -2.68 3.14
CA TYR A 172 -8.14 -4.10 3.25
C TYR A 172 -9.23 -5.06 2.73
N GLU A 173 -10.42 -4.55 2.39
CA GLU A 173 -11.48 -5.39 1.89
C GLU A 173 -11.26 -5.69 0.40
N SER A 174 -11.01 -6.95 0.08
CA SER A 174 -10.78 -7.37 -1.31
C SER A 174 -12.06 -7.30 -2.13
N ILE A 175 -11.98 -6.73 -3.33
CA ILE A 175 -13.07 -6.76 -4.30
C ILE A 175 -13.17 -8.17 -4.88
N LYS A 176 -14.20 -8.90 -4.44
CA LYS A 176 -14.51 -10.25 -4.90
C LYS A 176 -15.30 -10.19 -6.20
N GLY A 177 -14.81 -10.83 -7.25
CA GLY A 177 -15.61 -11.00 -8.46
C GLY A 177 -16.85 -11.85 -8.18
N LYS A 178 -17.98 -11.52 -8.81
CA LYS A 178 -19.22 -12.32 -8.72
C LYS A 178 -19.24 -13.41 -9.80
N TYR A 179 -18.25 -14.28 -9.79
CA TYR A 179 -18.15 -15.39 -10.75
C TYR A 179 -18.47 -16.70 -10.06
N LYS A 180 -19.11 -17.59 -10.77
CA LYS A 180 -19.48 -18.91 -10.26
C LYS A 180 -18.23 -19.73 -9.93
N GLY A 181 -18.19 -20.33 -8.74
CA GLY A 181 -17.11 -21.18 -8.27
C GLY A 181 -15.90 -20.45 -7.70
N PHE A 182 -15.99 -19.13 -7.43
CA PHE A 182 -14.93 -18.38 -6.74
C PHE A 182 -14.85 -18.68 -5.23
N ASP A 183 -15.75 -19.48 -4.73
CA ASP A 183 -15.80 -20.03 -3.36
C ASP A 183 -15.09 -21.39 -3.22
N LYS A 184 -14.52 -21.94 -4.31
CA LYS A 184 -13.84 -23.24 -4.29
C LYS A 184 -12.45 -23.15 -3.64
N ASP A 185 -12.01 -24.28 -3.08
CA ASP A 185 -10.65 -24.44 -2.61
C ASP A 185 -9.64 -24.17 -3.74
N GLY A 186 -8.54 -23.51 -3.41
CA GLY A 186 -7.53 -23.11 -4.38
C GLY A 186 -7.80 -21.75 -5.06
N VAL A 187 -8.95 -21.10 -4.76
CA VAL A 187 -9.18 -19.71 -5.08
C VAL A 187 -8.82 -18.85 -3.86
N THR A 188 -7.98 -17.86 -4.04
CA THR A 188 -7.56 -16.95 -2.96
C THR A 188 -7.53 -15.50 -3.44
N GLU A 189 -7.65 -14.58 -2.51
CA GLU A 189 -7.51 -13.16 -2.76
C GLU A 189 -6.03 -12.74 -2.71
N ALA A 190 -5.66 -11.73 -3.48
CA ALA A 190 -4.28 -11.30 -3.62
C ALA A 190 -3.64 -10.86 -2.28
N LEU A 191 -4.34 -10.04 -1.48
CA LEU A 191 -3.75 -9.50 -0.26
C LEU A 191 -3.53 -10.56 0.83
N PRO A 192 -4.49 -11.46 1.14
CA PRO A 192 -4.23 -12.60 2.01
C PRO A 192 -3.03 -13.46 1.56
N TYR A 193 -2.91 -13.70 0.26
CA TYR A 193 -1.78 -14.44 -0.31
C TYR A 193 -0.43 -13.74 -0.04
N LEU A 194 -0.32 -12.44 -0.35
CA LEU A 194 0.89 -11.67 -0.16
C LEU A 194 1.26 -11.51 1.32
N ILE A 195 0.27 -11.25 2.19
CA ILE A 195 0.49 -11.15 3.64
C ILE A 195 1.00 -12.47 4.21
N LYS A 196 0.38 -13.60 3.85
CA LYS A 196 0.80 -14.91 4.31
C LYS A 196 2.22 -15.25 3.83
N ASN A 197 2.53 -14.96 2.55
CA ASN A 197 3.88 -15.14 2.02
C ASN A 197 4.91 -14.29 2.76
N THR A 198 4.59 -13.04 3.07
CA THR A 198 5.50 -12.18 3.84
C THR A 198 5.70 -12.69 5.26
N ASN A 199 4.63 -13.09 5.95
CA ASN A 199 4.73 -13.67 7.29
C ASN A 199 5.61 -14.90 7.30
N TYR A 200 5.46 -15.81 6.33
CA TYR A 200 6.32 -16.97 6.18
C TYR A 200 7.79 -16.58 6.06
N LEU A 201 8.10 -15.63 5.16
CA LEU A 201 9.48 -15.18 4.93
C LEU A 201 10.10 -14.45 6.14
N MET A 202 9.27 -13.82 6.99
CA MET A 202 9.75 -13.08 8.16
C MET A 202 9.86 -13.93 9.42
N THR A 203 9.07 -15.00 9.55
CA THR A 203 8.90 -15.73 10.83
C THR A 203 9.00 -17.25 10.71
N ASP A 204 9.31 -17.79 9.52
CA ASP A 204 9.27 -19.24 9.22
C ASP A 204 7.94 -19.89 9.66
N SER A 205 6.83 -19.13 9.62
CA SER A 205 5.50 -19.65 9.92
C SER A 205 5.05 -20.66 8.86
N ASP A 206 4.07 -21.51 9.19
CA ASP A 206 3.53 -22.49 8.26
C ASP A 206 2.89 -21.82 7.02
N PHE A 207 3.30 -22.29 5.83
CA PHE A 207 2.91 -21.72 4.53
C PHE A 207 2.34 -22.78 3.57
N GLU A 208 2.18 -24.04 4.01
CA GLU A 208 1.80 -25.16 3.11
C GLU A 208 0.58 -24.86 2.24
N GLU A 209 -0.45 -24.23 2.78
CA GLU A 209 -1.69 -23.91 2.05
C GLU A 209 -1.49 -22.96 0.86
N LEU A 210 -0.48 -22.09 0.90
CA LEU A 210 -0.20 -21.08 -0.12
C LEU A 210 1.18 -21.25 -0.77
N ASN A 211 1.77 -22.45 -0.65
CA ASN A 211 2.92 -22.82 -1.44
C ASN A 211 2.46 -23.29 -2.83
N PHE A 212 2.93 -22.62 -3.87
CA PHE A 212 2.51 -22.87 -5.25
C PHE A 212 3.57 -23.62 -6.07
N GLU A 213 4.55 -24.24 -5.43
CA GLU A 213 5.59 -25.00 -6.09
C GLU A 213 4.98 -26.11 -7.01
N GLY A 214 5.44 -26.16 -8.25
CA GLY A 214 5.01 -27.13 -9.24
C GLY A 214 3.58 -26.96 -9.76
N GLN A 215 2.83 -25.95 -9.32
CA GLN A 215 1.42 -25.74 -9.65
C GLN A 215 1.22 -24.77 -10.82
N LYS A 216 0.09 -24.91 -11.52
CA LYS A 216 -0.38 -23.97 -12.54
C LYS A 216 -1.15 -22.84 -11.85
N VAL A 217 -0.61 -21.63 -11.86
CA VAL A 217 -1.18 -20.46 -11.20
C VAL A 217 -1.79 -19.51 -12.22
N VAL A 218 -2.99 -19.03 -11.94
CA VAL A 218 -3.63 -17.96 -12.70
C VAL A 218 -3.90 -16.78 -11.77
N VAL A 219 -3.52 -15.57 -12.18
CA VAL A 219 -3.83 -14.32 -11.49
C VAL A 219 -4.78 -13.50 -12.33
N LEU A 220 -5.87 -13.05 -11.73
CA LEU A 220 -6.88 -12.21 -12.38
C LEU A 220 -6.69 -10.76 -11.96
N GLY A 221 -6.31 -9.90 -12.87
CA GLY A 221 -6.12 -8.48 -12.62
C GLY A 221 -4.99 -7.89 -13.45
N GLY A 222 -4.82 -6.56 -13.41
CA GLY A 222 -3.80 -5.86 -14.21
C GLY A 222 -3.13 -4.72 -13.46
N GLY A 223 -3.34 -4.60 -12.14
CA GLY A 223 -2.69 -3.62 -11.28
C GLY A 223 -1.37 -4.11 -10.68
N ASP A 224 -0.68 -3.24 -9.94
CA ASP A 224 0.59 -3.57 -9.29
C ASP A 224 0.48 -4.77 -8.35
N THR A 225 -0.65 -4.92 -7.63
CA THR A 225 -0.91 -6.10 -6.80
C THR A 225 -0.94 -7.40 -7.61
N ALA A 226 -1.49 -7.38 -8.83
CA ALA A 226 -1.46 -8.56 -9.70
C ALA A 226 -0.02 -8.87 -10.12
N MET A 227 0.79 -7.86 -10.42
CA MET A 227 2.23 -8.04 -10.71
C MET A 227 2.99 -8.60 -9.52
N ASP A 228 2.69 -8.14 -8.33
CA ASP A 228 3.26 -8.68 -7.08
C ASP A 228 2.90 -10.17 -6.90
N CYS A 229 1.65 -10.55 -7.17
CA CYS A 229 1.20 -11.94 -7.07
C CYS A 229 1.87 -12.86 -8.12
N VAL A 230 1.90 -12.47 -9.41
CA VAL A 230 2.50 -13.31 -10.45
C VAL A 230 3.98 -13.52 -10.22
N ARG A 231 4.71 -12.45 -9.85
CA ARG A 231 6.15 -12.52 -9.58
C ARG A 231 6.47 -13.29 -8.31
N THR A 232 5.60 -13.23 -7.29
CA THR A 232 5.72 -14.06 -6.09
C THR A 232 5.51 -15.53 -6.42
N ALA A 233 4.48 -15.87 -7.21
CA ALA A 233 4.22 -17.24 -7.63
C ALA A 233 5.38 -17.86 -8.45
N ILE A 234 6.01 -17.09 -9.34
CA ILE A 234 7.23 -17.52 -10.05
C ILE A 234 8.34 -17.88 -9.04
N ARG A 235 8.58 -17.01 -8.04
CA ARG A 235 9.63 -17.24 -7.01
C ARG A 235 9.35 -18.41 -6.09
N GLN A 236 8.10 -18.78 -5.92
CA GLN A 236 7.69 -19.99 -5.21
C GLN A 236 7.88 -21.26 -6.04
N GLY A 237 8.33 -21.17 -7.29
CA GLY A 237 8.54 -22.35 -8.15
C GLY A 237 7.27 -22.86 -8.83
N ALA A 238 6.28 -22.02 -9.06
CA ALA A 238 5.09 -22.39 -9.84
C ALA A 238 5.49 -22.94 -11.21
N LYS A 239 4.82 -24.04 -11.65
CA LYS A 239 5.08 -24.69 -12.95
C LYS A 239 4.78 -23.77 -14.13
N SER A 240 3.74 -22.95 -14.01
CA SER A 240 3.38 -21.92 -14.97
C SER A 240 2.56 -20.84 -14.28
N VAL A 241 2.76 -19.59 -14.67
CA VAL A 241 2.01 -18.44 -14.16
C VAL A 241 1.40 -17.67 -15.31
N LYS A 242 0.07 -17.50 -15.27
CA LYS A 242 -0.69 -16.71 -16.24
C LYS A 242 -1.35 -15.52 -15.57
N CYS A 243 -1.25 -14.35 -16.23
CA CYS A 243 -1.96 -13.14 -15.82
C CYS A 243 -3.09 -12.86 -16.81
N ILE A 244 -4.33 -12.85 -16.33
CA ILE A 244 -5.49 -12.57 -17.17
C ILE A 244 -5.99 -11.16 -16.90
N TYR A 245 -6.06 -10.36 -17.95
CA TYR A 245 -6.53 -8.99 -17.86
C TYR A 245 -7.62 -8.70 -18.91
N ARG A 246 -8.71 -8.08 -18.43
CA ARG A 246 -9.92 -7.87 -19.23
C ARG A 246 -9.81 -6.81 -20.33
N ARG A 247 -8.72 -6.02 -20.36
CA ARG A 247 -8.44 -5.01 -21.40
C ARG A 247 -7.12 -5.32 -22.08
N SER A 248 -6.69 -4.45 -22.98
CA SER A 248 -5.39 -4.57 -23.64
C SER A 248 -4.24 -4.16 -22.70
N LYS A 249 -3.01 -4.45 -23.11
CA LYS A 249 -1.78 -4.14 -22.36
C LYS A 249 -1.67 -2.65 -22.04
N GLU A 250 -2.03 -1.78 -22.97
CA GLU A 250 -1.95 -0.32 -22.85
C GLU A 250 -2.90 0.24 -21.76
N HIS A 251 -3.93 -0.54 -21.40
CA HIS A 251 -4.91 -0.15 -20.40
C HIS A 251 -4.61 -0.75 -19.01
N MET A 252 -3.47 -1.41 -18.83
CA MET A 252 -3.10 -1.92 -17.52
C MET A 252 -2.84 -0.77 -16.56
N PRO A 253 -3.45 -0.76 -15.36
CA PRO A 253 -3.19 0.27 -14.35
C PRO A 253 -1.84 0.11 -13.67
N GLY A 254 -1.28 -1.10 -13.67
CA GLY A 254 0.04 -1.39 -13.11
C GLY A 254 1.18 -0.64 -13.79
N SER A 255 2.29 -0.50 -13.10
CA SER A 255 3.51 0.11 -13.64
C SER A 255 4.02 -0.68 -14.85
N SER A 256 4.37 0.02 -15.94
CA SER A 256 4.92 -0.60 -17.15
C SER A 256 6.22 -1.36 -16.86
N LYS A 257 7.01 -0.88 -15.91
CA LYS A 257 8.23 -1.52 -15.42
C LYS A 257 7.93 -2.87 -14.76
N GLU A 258 6.90 -2.93 -13.90
CA GLU A 258 6.51 -4.17 -13.21
C GLU A 258 5.93 -5.21 -14.19
N VAL A 259 5.15 -4.77 -15.19
CA VAL A 259 4.66 -5.63 -16.26
C VAL A 259 5.83 -6.22 -17.05
N LYS A 260 6.82 -5.39 -17.44
CA LYS A 260 8.01 -5.83 -18.14
C LYS A 260 8.81 -6.85 -17.32
N HIS A 261 9.04 -6.58 -16.04
CA HIS A 261 9.73 -7.55 -15.16
C HIS A 261 8.97 -8.88 -15.06
N ALA A 262 7.64 -8.86 -14.98
CA ALA A 262 6.85 -10.08 -14.96
C ALA A 262 6.97 -10.88 -16.28
N GLU A 263 7.00 -10.21 -17.43
CA GLU A 263 7.26 -10.83 -18.75
C GLU A 263 8.65 -11.46 -18.80
N GLU A 264 9.67 -10.74 -18.35
CA GLU A 264 11.06 -11.22 -18.30
C GLU A 264 11.24 -12.42 -17.37
N GLU A 265 10.45 -12.51 -16.30
CA GLU A 265 10.40 -13.62 -15.35
C GLU A 265 9.58 -14.83 -15.86
N GLY A 266 8.99 -14.74 -17.07
CA GLY A 266 8.28 -15.83 -17.72
C GLY A 266 6.78 -15.92 -17.46
N VAL A 267 6.16 -14.84 -16.99
CA VAL A 267 4.70 -14.77 -16.84
C VAL A 267 4.03 -14.67 -18.22
N GLU A 268 3.06 -15.53 -18.49
CA GLU A 268 2.23 -15.48 -19.70
C GLU A 268 1.05 -14.52 -19.49
N PHE A 269 0.95 -13.46 -20.29
CA PHE A 269 -0.17 -12.52 -20.25
C PHE A 269 -1.26 -12.89 -21.25
N ILE A 270 -2.51 -12.90 -20.79
CA ILE A 270 -3.71 -13.12 -21.61
C ILE A 270 -4.57 -11.85 -21.51
N PHE A 271 -4.44 -11.00 -22.53
CA PHE A 271 -5.17 -9.74 -22.60
C PHE A 271 -6.57 -9.89 -23.21
N ASN A 272 -7.40 -8.86 -23.06
CA ASN A 272 -8.77 -8.81 -23.58
C ASN A 272 -9.56 -10.07 -23.20
N THR A 273 -9.42 -10.53 -21.96
CA THR A 273 -9.98 -11.78 -21.48
C THR A 273 -10.43 -11.65 -20.03
N GLN A 274 -11.59 -12.18 -19.72
CA GLN A 274 -12.11 -12.23 -18.34
C GLN A 274 -12.60 -13.63 -17.98
N PRO A 275 -12.65 -13.96 -16.65
CA PRO A 275 -13.21 -15.22 -16.19
C PRO A 275 -14.72 -15.23 -16.35
N ILE A 276 -15.29 -16.43 -16.49
CA ILE A 276 -16.73 -16.69 -16.45
C ILE A 276 -17.07 -17.57 -15.24
N GLU A 277 -16.34 -18.68 -15.08
CA GLU A 277 -16.64 -19.71 -14.09
C GLU A 277 -15.38 -20.50 -13.72
N VAL A 278 -15.30 -20.89 -12.45
CA VAL A 278 -14.31 -21.86 -11.97
C VAL A 278 -14.94 -23.23 -11.90
N GLU A 279 -14.35 -24.21 -12.61
CA GLU A 279 -14.78 -25.59 -12.63
C GLU A 279 -13.87 -26.48 -11.75
N GLY A 280 -14.47 -27.48 -11.12
CA GLY A 280 -13.81 -28.49 -10.30
C GLY A 280 -14.74 -29.05 -9.23
N ASN A 281 -14.40 -30.21 -8.70
CA ASN A 281 -15.18 -30.86 -7.64
C ASN A 281 -14.54 -30.50 -6.28
N GLY A 282 -15.11 -29.52 -5.59
CA GLY A 282 -14.59 -28.97 -4.32
C GLY A 282 -13.45 -27.96 -4.53
N SER A 283 -12.41 -28.30 -5.28
CA SER A 283 -11.26 -27.46 -5.57
C SER A 283 -11.20 -27.02 -7.03
N VAL A 284 -10.50 -25.90 -7.30
CA VAL A 284 -10.28 -25.39 -8.66
C VAL A 284 -9.48 -26.39 -9.50
N LYS A 285 -9.91 -26.63 -10.74
CA LYS A 285 -9.21 -27.47 -11.74
C LYS A 285 -9.14 -26.80 -13.11
N LYS A 286 -10.16 -26.06 -13.47
CA LYS A 286 -10.22 -25.31 -14.72
C LYS A 286 -10.85 -23.94 -14.50
N LEU A 287 -10.43 -22.99 -15.29
CA LEU A 287 -11.03 -21.67 -15.38
C LEU A 287 -11.63 -21.50 -16.78
N LYS A 288 -12.93 -21.24 -16.84
CA LYS A 288 -13.61 -20.86 -18.08
C LYS A 288 -13.44 -19.36 -18.28
N ILE A 289 -12.91 -18.99 -19.42
CA ILE A 289 -12.61 -17.60 -19.80
C ILE A 289 -13.33 -17.23 -21.10
N VAL A 290 -13.52 -15.92 -21.31
CA VAL A 290 -14.12 -15.38 -22.54
C VAL A 290 -13.31 -14.17 -23.01
N THR A 291 -13.19 -14.01 -24.31
CA THR A 291 -12.58 -12.81 -24.89
C THR A 291 -13.50 -11.61 -24.71
N THR A 292 -12.92 -10.47 -24.40
CA THR A 292 -13.62 -9.18 -24.23
C THR A 292 -13.19 -8.18 -25.29
N LYS A 293 -14.09 -7.29 -25.68
CA LYS A 293 -13.83 -6.15 -26.54
C LYS A 293 -14.42 -4.89 -25.91
N TYR A 294 -13.67 -3.78 -25.94
CA TYR A 294 -14.21 -2.51 -25.52
C TYR A 294 -15.12 -1.93 -26.60
N ASP A 295 -16.37 -1.66 -26.26
CA ASP A 295 -17.33 -0.99 -27.12
C ASP A 295 -17.29 0.51 -26.80
N GLU A 296 -16.70 1.29 -27.72
CA GLU A 296 -16.55 2.73 -27.55
C GLU A 296 -17.88 3.49 -27.48
N ASN A 297 -18.91 3.01 -28.20
CA ASN A 297 -20.22 3.66 -28.20
C ASN A 297 -20.95 3.51 -26.87
N LYS A 298 -20.84 2.32 -26.27
CA LYS A 298 -21.45 2.00 -24.97
C LYS A 298 -20.53 2.29 -23.79
N LYS A 299 -19.26 2.61 -24.03
CA LYS A 299 -18.21 2.80 -23.00
C LYS A 299 -18.11 1.65 -22.01
N LEU A 300 -18.27 0.42 -22.47
CA LEU A 300 -18.23 -0.79 -21.66
C LEU A 300 -17.49 -1.94 -22.35
N LEU A 301 -17.04 -2.91 -21.54
CA LEU A 301 -16.49 -4.16 -22.06
C LEU A 301 -17.63 -5.12 -22.41
N VAL A 302 -17.55 -5.71 -23.60
CA VAL A 302 -18.51 -6.68 -24.10
C VAL A 302 -17.82 -8.02 -24.29
N GLU A 303 -18.45 -9.10 -23.83
CA GLU A 303 -18.01 -10.47 -24.04
C GLU A 303 -18.25 -10.88 -25.50
N GLN A 304 -17.29 -11.57 -26.09
CA GLN A 304 -17.42 -12.14 -27.43
C GLN A 304 -17.98 -13.58 -27.31
N ILE A 305 -19.29 -13.67 -27.44
CA ILE A 305 -19.98 -14.96 -27.39
C ILE A 305 -19.39 -15.95 -28.43
N GLY A 306 -19.10 -17.19 -28.01
CA GLY A 306 -18.49 -18.22 -28.84
C GLY A 306 -16.95 -18.23 -28.79
N SER A 307 -16.34 -17.34 -27.98
CA SER A 307 -14.89 -17.32 -27.76
C SER A 307 -14.47 -18.00 -26.46
N GLU A 308 -15.39 -18.67 -25.77
CA GLU A 308 -15.16 -19.30 -24.47
C GLU A 308 -14.10 -20.41 -24.59
N LYS A 309 -13.20 -20.43 -23.62
CA LYS A 309 -12.13 -21.44 -23.51
C LYS A 309 -12.00 -21.93 -22.08
N LEU A 310 -11.56 -23.16 -21.92
CA LEU A 310 -11.16 -23.73 -20.64
C LEU A 310 -9.64 -23.77 -20.55
N ILE A 311 -9.11 -23.29 -19.45
CA ILE A 311 -7.67 -23.40 -19.11
C ILE A 311 -7.51 -24.17 -17.82
N ASP A 312 -6.48 -25.01 -17.77
CA ASP A 312 -6.13 -25.74 -16.54
C ASP A 312 -5.56 -24.78 -15.52
N VAL A 313 -5.95 -24.93 -14.26
CA VAL A 313 -5.47 -24.11 -13.14
C VAL A 313 -5.53 -24.93 -11.84
N ASP A 314 -4.47 -24.88 -11.07
CA ASP A 314 -4.39 -25.48 -9.74
C ASP A 314 -4.63 -24.45 -8.64
N ARG A 315 -4.24 -23.18 -8.88
CA ARG A 315 -4.44 -22.04 -7.99
C ARG A 315 -4.89 -20.79 -8.75
N LEU A 316 -5.89 -20.13 -8.22
CA LEU A 316 -6.45 -18.91 -8.78
C LEU A 316 -6.33 -17.76 -7.77
N ILE A 317 -5.65 -16.68 -8.15
CA ILE A 317 -5.52 -15.47 -7.33
C ILE A 317 -6.39 -14.35 -7.91
N VAL A 318 -7.26 -13.78 -7.08
CA VAL A 318 -8.15 -12.67 -7.46
C VAL A 318 -7.53 -11.35 -7.01
N ALA A 319 -7.12 -10.51 -7.97
CA ALA A 319 -6.45 -9.23 -7.75
C ALA A 319 -7.23 -8.07 -8.41
N PHE A 320 -8.51 -7.92 -8.05
CA PHE A 320 -9.40 -6.89 -8.61
C PHE A 320 -9.34 -5.55 -7.89
N GLY A 321 -8.49 -5.43 -6.87
CA GLY A 321 -8.34 -4.24 -6.05
C GLY A 321 -9.02 -4.35 -4.69
N TYR A 322 -9.08 -3.23 -3.98
CA TYR A 322 -9.56 -3.15 -2.60
C TYR A 322 -10.55 -2.02 -2.44
N SER A 323 -11.46 -2.20 -1.50
CA SER A 323 -12.41 -1.19 -1.02
C SER A 323 -12.12 -0.81 0.42
N ALA A 324 -12.76 0.25 0.88
CA ALA A 324 -12.71 0.66 2.27
C ALA A 324 -13.20 -0.45 3.20
N SER A 325 -12.59 -0.50 4.39
CA SER A 325 -12.96 -1.43 5.47
C SER A 325 -13.21 -0.64 6.74
N PRO A 326 -14.34 0.10 6.81
CA PRO A 326 -14.68 0.91 7.97
C PRO A 326 -14.79 0.05 9.23
N GLN A 327 -14.29 0.57 10.34
CA GLN A 327 -14.31 -0.13 11.62
C GLN A 327 -15.61 0.18 12.37
N ASP A 328 -16.11 -0.79 13.15
CA ASP A 328 -17.38 -0.65 13.89
C ASP A 328 -17.38 0.57 14.81
N PHE A 329 -16.25 0.89 15.43
CA PHE A 329 -16.15 2.05 16.32
C PHE A 329 -16.34 3.40 15.63
N PHE A 330 -16.26 3.50 14.29
CA PHE A 330 -16.49 4.77 13.59
C PHE A 330 -17.88 5.34 13.89
N ILE A 331 -18.90 4.48 13.83
CA ILE A 331 -20.29 4.86 14.13
C ILE A 331 -20.39 5.37 15.58
N ASN A 332 -19.82 4.60 16.53
CA ASN A 332 -19.87 4.93 17.95
C ASN A 332 -19.08 6.19 18.32
N LYS A 333 -18.14 6.60 17.45
CA LYS A 333 -17.32 7.80 17.62
C LYS A 333 -17.77 8.97 16.74
N GLY A 334 -18.86 8.83 16.00
CA GLY A 334 -19.37 9.86 15.13
C GLY A 334 -18.44 10.20 13.94
N VAL A 335 -17.60 9.23 13.53
CA VAL A 335 -16.79 9.36 12.32
C VAL A 335 -17.64 8.92 11.13
N GLU A 336 -18.08 9.88 10.33
CA GLU A 336 -18.91 9.60 9.16
C GLU A 336 -18.10 8.98 8.01
N ILE A 337 -18.79 8.09 7.29
CA ILE A 337 -18.29 7.48 6.06
C ILE A 337 -19.21 7.85 4.89
N ASP A 338 -18.68 7.81 3.68
CA ASP A 338 -19.45 7.97 2.47
C ASP A 338 -20.09 6.64 2.00
N LYS A 339 -20.79 6.68 0.86
CA LYS A 339 -21.43 5.50 0.25
C LYS A 339 -20.46 4.40 -0.16
N ASP A 340 -19.20 4.72 -0.35
CA ASP A 340 -18.13 3.80 -0.74
C ASP A 340 -17.33 3.30 0.48
N GLY A 341 -17.76 3.70 1.70
CA GLY A 341 -17.15 3.31 2.98
C GLY A 341 -15.90 4.13 3.35
N LEU A 342 -15.58 5.18 2.59
CA LEU A 342 -14.45 6.06 2.87
C LEU A 342 -14.80 7.07 3.97
N VAL A 343 -13.84 7.39 4.82
CA VAL A 343 -14.02 8.39 5.87
C VAL A 343 -14.20 9.77 5.25
N LYS A 344 -15.30 10.42 5.61
CA LYS A 344 -15.55 11.81 5.23
C LYS A 344 -14.67 12.74 6.04
N LEU A 345 -14.07 13.68 5.36
CA LEU A 345 -13.37 14.79 6.00
C LEU A 345 -14.35 15.96 6.13
N ASP A 346 -14.52 16.44 7.34
CA ASP A 346 -15.23 17.68 7.55
C ASP A 346 -14.38 18.83 7.00
N ARG A 347 -14.99 19.69 6.18
CA ARG A 347 -14.31 20.84 5.54
C ARG A 347 -14.30 22.07 6.43
N ASN A 348 -14.38 21.89 7.74
CA ASN A 348 -14.39 22.97 8.70
C ASN A 348 -13.01 23.67 8.77
N GLU A 349 -12.47 23.81 9.95
CA GLU A 349 -11.24 24.57 10.19
C GLU A 349 -9.96 23.83 9.75
N TYR A 350 -9.94 22.47 9.86
CA TYR A 350 -8.75 21.64 9.63
C TYR A 350 -8.97 20.61 8.52
N LYS A 351 -8.13 20.64 7.49
CA LYS A 351 -8.30 19.90 6.23
C LYS A 351 -8.48 18.38 6.38
N TYR A 352 -7.83 17.74 7.34
CA TYR A 352 -7.87 16.28 7.54
C TYR A 352 -8.72 15.85 8.73
N GLN A 353 -9.45 16.76 9.32
CA GLN A 353 -10.38 16.50 10.41
C GLN A 353 -11.62 15.77 9.90
N THR A 354 -12.09 14.80 10.67
CA THR A 354 -13.33 14.06 10.38
C THR A 354 -14.54 14.82 10.94
N SER A 355 -15.72 14.21 10.85
CA SER A 355 -16.93 14.71 11.53
C SER A 355 -16.84 14.73 13.06
N ASN A 356 -15.89 14.01 13.66
CA ASN A 356 -15.52 14.14 15.07
C ASN A 356 -14.26 15.01 15.18
N GLU A 357 -14.35 16.11 15.91
CA GLU A 357 -13.28 17.12 16.03
C GLU A 357 -11.94 16.60 16.55
N LYS A 358 -11.97 15.54 17.35
CA LYS A 358 -10.75 14.92 17.92
C LYS A 358 -10.06 13.96 16.96
N PHE A 359 -10.75 13.54 15.89
CA PHE A 359 -10.28 12.52 14.95
C PHE A 359 -9.88 13.14 13.61
N PHE A 360 -8.70 12.79 13.16
CA PHE A 360 -8.14 13.11 11.85
C PHE A 360 -7.94 11.82 11.04
N ALA A 361 -7.96 11.88 9.73
CA ALA A 361 -7.79 10.70 8.89
C ALA A 361 -6.95 10.99 7.65
N GLY A 362 -6.27 9.95 7.12
CA GLY A 362 -5.45 10.08 5.92
C GLY A 362 -5.11 8.73 5.29
N GLY A 363 -4.50 8.77 4.11
CA GLY A 363 -4.18 7.59 3.32
C GLY A 363 -5.39 7.01 2.59
N ASP A 364 -5.33 5.73 2.29
CA ASP A 364 -6.34 5.07 1.45
C ASP A 364 -7.75 5.09 2.05
N MET A 365 -7.89 5.17 3.35
CA MET A 365 -9.21 5.20 3.98
C MET A 365 -10.05 6.46 3.70
N ILE A 366 -9.44 7.53 3.13
CA ILE A 366 -10.15 8.76 2.75
C ILE A 366 -10.27 8.93 1.22
N MET A 367 -9.52 8.15 0.43
CA MET A 367 -9.49 8.32 -1.03
C MET A 367 -9.61 7.02 -1.83
N GLY A 368 -9.66 5.88 -1.14
CA GLY A 368 -9.54 4.55 -1.77
C GLY A 368 -8.08 4.12 -1.97
N SER A 369 -7.89 2.87 -2.39
CA SER A 369 -6.56 2.30 -2.64
C SER A 369 -5.77 3.14 -3.62
N SER A 370 -4.58 3.59 -3.22
CA SER A 370 -3.76 4.51 -4.01
C SER A 370 -2.26 4.28 -3.77
N LEU A 371 -1.44 5.23 -4.18
CA LEU A 371 0.01 5.14 -4.06
C LEU A 371 0.49 5.48 -2.64
N ALA A 372 1.52 4.77 -2.18
CA ALA A 372 2.12 5.01 -0.87
C ALA A 372 2.56 6.47 -0.65
N VAL A 373 3.04 7.15 -1.71
CA VAL A 373 3.44 8.56 -1.64
C VAL A 373 2.29 9.49 -1.28
N TYR A 374 1.06 9.22 -1.72
CA TYR A 374 -0.11 10.01 -1.30
C TYR A 374 -0.46 9.76 0.17
N ALA A 375 -0.38 8.50 0.61
CA ALA A 375 -0.60 8.18 2.02
C ALA A 375 0.43 8.88 2.92
N ILE A 376 1.71 8.89 2.53
CA ILE A 376 2.79 9.62 3.21
C ILE A 376 2.49 11.12 3.26
N ALA A 377 2.08 11.72 2.14
CA ALA A 377 1.73 13.14 2.08
C ALA A 377 0.53 13.47 2.98
N HIS A 378 -0.52 12.65 2.97
CA HIS A 378 -1.68 12.83 3.83
C HIS A 378 -1.31 12.75 5.31
N GLY A 379 -0.48 11.78 5.72
CA GLY A 379 -0.03 11.67 7.11
C GLY A 379 0.77 12.88 7.57
N ARG A 380 1.72 13.33 6.74
CA ARG A 380 2.52 14.53 7.00
C ARG A 380 1.66 15.80 7.10
N ASP A 381 0.72 15.97 6.18
CA ASP A 381 -0.09 17.19 6.13
C ASP A 381 -1.17 17.17 7.21
N ALA A 382 -1.78 16.01 7.50
CA ALA A 382 -2.67 15.85 8.65
C ALA A 382 -1.98 16.18 9.99
N ALA A 383 -0.72 15.78 10.16
CA ALA A 383 0.05 16.13 11.36
C ALA A 383 0.21 17.64 11.54
N LYS A 384 0.37 18.41 10.45
CA LYS A 384 0.42 19.87 10.51
C LYS A 384 -0.92 20.44 10.99
N GLU A 385 -2.03 19.91 10.49
CA GLU A 385 -3.37 20.32 10.91
C GLU A 385 -3.65 19.95 12.38
N ILE A 386 -3.23 18.76 12.82
CA ILE A 386 -3.30 18.35 14.23
C ILE A 386 -2.51 19.31 15.10
N ILE A 387 -1.32 19.76 14.69
CA ILE A 387 -0.53 20.73 15.43
C ILE A 387 -1.26 22.07 15.56
N ASN A 388 -1.92 22.53 14.49
CA ASN A 388 -2.70 23.76 14.51
C ASN A 388 -3.91 23.59 15.47
N TYR A 389 -4.64 22.50 15.38
CA TYR A 389 -5.74 22.15 16.28
C TYR A 389 -5.33 22.17 17.76
N LEU A 390 -4.20 21.51 18.10
CA LEU A 390 -3.70 21.43 19.46
C LEU A 390 -3.21 22.77 20.03
N LYS A 391 -2.84 23.72 19.19
CA LYS A 391 -2.45 25.07 19.61
C LYS A 391 -3.63 26.00 19.83
N SER A 392 -4.75 25.72 19.18
CA SER A 392 -5.98 26.55 19.25
C SER A 392 -6.87 26.15 20.43
N ASN A 393 -6.69 24.95 20.95
CA ASN A 393 -7.37 24.38 22.11
C ASN A 393 -6.41 24.27 23.31
#